data_afb70c4ba0dced9b328a046e76d4f56a
#
_entry.id   afb70c4ba0dced9b328a046e76d4f56a
#
_cell.length_a   1.000
_cell.length_b   1.000
_cell.length_c   1.000
_cell.angle_alpha   90.00
_cell.angle_beta   90.00
_cell.angle_gamma   90.00
#
_symmetry.space_group_name_H-M   'P 1'
#
loop_
_entity.id
_entity.type
_entity.pdbx_description
1 polymer ?
#
loop_
_entity_poly.entity_id
_entity_poly.type
_entity_poly.pdbx_seq_one_letter_code
_entity_poly.pdbx_strand_id
1 'polypeptide(L)'
;MPHLTSTKTSTSSTELRTGLGVPGYAHPLVAPAEWAELARPGTPLHWAVLDVADGPGARPDPHCLEAAGRLRNAGVRVLGRLDSAHGTRAYGETISEAQRYIDWYRVDGFLLDHCPTDRATLPEVRRTVTTLRAIRDNAHIVLGHGTHPHPGYAENADQLVTFSGSWSDYRWSQVSEWTADYPPDRFCHLVHGVPGPHLEEALRIARWQGAATIWFTDRTDRGGRVDPWETMPGYWDEIVSRIGTGVSE
;
A
#
# COMPACT_ATOMS: atom_id res chain seq x y z
N MET A 1 42.78 33.07 22.92
CA MET A 1 41.75 32.13 23.33
C MET A 1 40.63 32.19 22.27
N PRO A 2 40.54 31.27 21.29
CA PRO A 2 39.42 31.25 20.38
C PRO A 2 38.31 30.42 20.97
N HIS A 3 37.11 31.00 21.03
CA HIS A 3 35.85 30.34 21.39
C HIS A 3 35.42 29.37 20.30
N LEU A 4 35.38 28.08 20.62
CA LEU A 4 34.74 27.04 19.80
C LEU A 4 33.22 27.15 19.95
N THR A 5 32.56 27.68 18.96
CA THR A 5 31.11 27.66 18.82
C THR A 5 30.73 26.27 18.31
N SER A 6 30.22 25.43 19.20
CA SER A 6 29.65 24.12 18.86
C SER A 6 28.29 24.32 18.17
N THR A 7 28.29 24.20 16.84
CA THR A 7 27.04 24.17 16.05
C THR A 7 26.36 22.82 16.30
N LYS A 8 25.35 22.79 17.15
CA LYS A 8 24.44 21.66 17.25
C LYS A 8 23.67 21.55 15.94
N THR A 9 24.06 20.61 15.09
CA THR A 9 23.24 20.18 13.95
C THR A 9 22.00 19.49 14.52
N SER A 10 20.89 20.21 14.54
CA SER A 10 19.57 19.65 14.84
C SER A 10 19.18 18.76 13.66
N THR A 11 19.45 17.47 13.77
CA THR A 11 18.84 16.46 12.92
C THR A 11 17.36 16.44 13.30
N SER A 12 16.53 17.11 12.50
CA SER A 12 15.09 16.96 12.53
C SER A 12 14.78 15.49 12.22
N SER A 13 14.58 14.69 13.25
CA SER A 13 13.94 13.37 13.12
C SER A 13 12.52 13.64 12.64
N THR A 14 12.29 13.53 11.33
CA THR A 14 10.94 13.46 10.78
C THR A 14 10.32 12.22 11.41
N GLU A 15 9.44 12.42 12.40
CA GLU A 15 8.64 11.32 12.95
C GLU A 15 7.94 10.63 11.80
N LEU A 16 8.36 9.40 11.51
CA LEU A 16 7.75 8.57 10.49
C LEU A 16 6.32 8.27 10.94
N ARG A 17 5.36 8.99 10.35
CA ARG A 17 3.95 8.81 10.64
C ARG A 17 3.45 7.54 9.97
N THR A 18 2.85 6.65 10.74
CA THR A 18 2.10 5.54 10.18
C THR A 18 0.92 6.08 9.36
N GLY A 19 0.67 5.49 8.19
CA GLY A 19 -0.47 5.82 7.35
C GLY A 19 -1.17 4.58 6.82
N LEU A 20 -2.30 4.78 6.16
CA LEU A 20 -3.11 3.70 5.61
C LEU A 20 -2.82 3.52 4.12
N GLY A 21 -2.71 2.26 3.69
CA GLY A 21 -2.66 1.87 2.28
C GLY A 21 -3.84 0.96 1.98
N VAL A 22 -4.79 1.42 1.19
CA VAL A 22 -6.01 0.67 0.84
C VAL A 22 -5.72 -0.28 -0.32
N PRO A 23 -5.66 -1.61 -0.12
CA PRO A 23 -5.17 -2.56 -1.13
C PRO A 23 -6.16 -2.87 -2.26
N GLY A 24 -7.42 -2.58 -2.04
CA GLY A 24 -8.54 -2.76 -2.96
C GLY A 24 -9.81 -2.29 -2.29
N TYR A 25 -10.86 -2.09 -3.07
CA TYR A 25 -12.14 -1.70 -2.52
C TYR A 25 -13.28 -2.04 -3.48
N ALA A 26 -14.49 -2.25 -2.93
CA ALA A 26 -15.67 -2.43 -3.76
C ALA A 26 -15.86 -1.25 -4.72
N HIS A 27 -16.45 -1.52 -5.88
CA HIS A 27 -16.65 -0.53 -6.93
C HIS A 27 -17.36 0.74 -6.40
N PRO A 28 -16.93 1.96 -6.79
CA PRO A 28 -17.49 3.21 -6.25
C PRO A 28 -19.00 3.37 -6.39
N LEU A 29 -19.60 2.74 -7.39
CA LEU A 29 -21.05 2.71 -7.56
C LEU A 29 -21.76 1.89 -6.46
N VAL A 30 -21.09 0.86 -5.93
CA VAL A 30 -21.64 -0.01 -4.89
C VAL A 30 -21.39 0.56 -3.49
N ALA A 31 -20.25 1.22 -3.30
CA ALA A 31 -19.79 1.74 -2.01
C ALA A 31 -19.49 3.27 -2.04
N PRO A 32 -20.42 4.14 -2.50
CA PRO A 32 -20.13 5.56 -2.69
C PRO A 32 -19.81 6.31 -1.41
N ALA A 33 -20.45 5.95 -0.29
CA ALA A 33 -20.21 6.58 1.00
C ALA A 33 -18.81 6.28 1.53
N GLU A 34 -18.34 5.06 1.36
CA GLU A 34 -17.02 4.61 1.81
C GLU A 34 -15.90 5.25 0.99
N TRP A 35 -16.07 5.39 -0.33
CA TRP A 35 -15.14 6.16 -1.16
C TRP A 35 -15.10 7.64 -0.79
N ALA A 36 -16.23 8.22 -0.35
CA ALA A 36 -16.26 9.58 0.17
C ALA A 36 -15.47 9.69 1.49
N GLU A 37 -15.55 8.69 2.37
CA GLU A 37 -14.76 8.63 3.61
C GLU A 37 -13.25 8.50 3.34
N LEU A 38 -12.85 7.71 2.36
CA LEU A 38 -11.44 7.63 1.95
C LEU A 38 -10.92 9.01 1.47
N ALA A 39 -11.76 9.81 0.84
CA ALA A 39 -11.42 11.14 0.35
C ALA A 39 -11.62 12.26 1.40
N ARG A 40 -11.98 11.93 2.65
CA ARG A 40 -12.20 12.92 3.72
C ARG A 40 -10.87 13.61 4.06
N PRO A 41 -10.84 14.96 4.10
CA PRO A 41 -9.62 15.70 4.47
C PRO A 41 -9.09 15.28 5.84
N GLY A 42 -7.78 15.06 5.92
CA GLY A 42 -7.13 14.67 7.17
C GLY A 42 -7.11 13.16 7.43
N THR A 43 -7.73 12.34 6.58
CA THR A 43 -7.54 10.89 6.63
C THR A 43 -6.09 10.55 6.29
N PRO A 44 -5.37 9.79 7.13
CA PRO A 44 -3.93 9.53 6.96
C PRO A 44 -3.68 8.45 5.90
N LEU A 45 -4.16 8.67 4.67
CA LEU A 45 -3.94 7.74 3.56
C LEU A 45 -2.63 8.04 2.84
N HIS A 46 -1.79 7.03 2.69
CA HIS A 46 -0.61 7.08 1.84
C HIS A 46 -0.99 6.83 0.37
N TRP A 47 -1.85 5.84 0.15
CA TRP A 47 -2.37 5.49 -1.18
C TRP A 47 -3.65 4.67 -1.09
N ALA A 48 -4.40 4.66 -2.19
CA ALA A 48 -5.54 3.76 -2.40
C ALA A 48 -5.45 3.11 -3.78
N VAL A 49 -5.73 1.83 -3.85
CA VAL A 49 -5.70 1.04 -5.08
C VAL A 49 -7.06 1.12 -5.78
N LEU A 50 -7.00 1.37 -7.07
CA LEU A 50 -8.14 1.28 -7.97
C LEU A 50 -8.07 -0.06 -8.71
N ASP A 51 -9.05 -0.91 -8.46
CA ASP A 51 -9.33 -2.11 -9.23
C ASP A 51 -10.75 -1.97 -9.81
N VAL A 52 -10.87 -1.96 -11.13
CA VAL A 52 -12.16 -1.68 -11.79
C VAL A 52 -12.91 -2.96 -12.11
N ALA A 53 -12.19 -3.94 -12.62
CA ALA A 53 -12.71 -5.27 -12.96
C ALA A 53 -11.51 -6.22 -13.17
N ASP A 54 -10.88 -6.65 -12.09
CA ASP A 54 -9.61 -7.40 -12.11
C ASP A 54 -8.55 -6.72 -12.98
N GLY A 55 -8.44 -5.39 -12.83
CA GLY A 55 -7.60 -4.52 -13.64
C GLY A 55 -8.33 -3.24 -14.07
N PRO A 56 -7.92 -2.56 -15.16
CA PRO A 56 -8.49 -1.28 -15.61
C PRO A 56 -9.88 -1.41 -16.24
N GLY A 57 -10.38 -2.63 -16.42
CA GLY A 57 -11.61 -2.90 -17.14
C GLY A 57 -11.46 -2.89 -18.68
N ALA A 58 -12.56 -3.19 -19.36
CA ALA A 58 -12.60 -3.22 -20.85
C ALA A 58 -12.84 -1.85 -21.48
N ARG A 59 -13.34 -0.88 -20.72
CA ARG A 59 -13.62 0.50 -21.11
C ARG A 59 -13.49 1.42 -19.89
N PRO A 60 -13.29 2.75 -20.09
CA PRO A 60 -13.28 3.70 -18.98
C PRO A 60 -14.58 3.65 -18.18
N ASP A 61 -14.47 3.62 -16.86
CA ASP A 61 -15.60 3.70 -15.93
C ASP A 61 -15.69 5.11 -15.32
N PRO A 62 -16.80 5.83 -15.50
CA PRO A 62 -16.93 7.21 -15.02
C PRO A 62 -16.95 7.31 -13.49
N HIS A 63 -17.48 6.30 -12.77
CA HIS A 63 -17.51 6.30 -11.31
C HIS A 63 -16.12 6.11 -10.74
N CYS A 64 -15.34 5.23 -11.33
CA CYS A 64 -13.93 5.01 -10.95
C CYS A 64 -13.07 6.24 -11.26
N LEU A 65 -13.30 6.90 -12.40
CA LEU A 65 -12.61 8.14 -12.74
C LEU A 65 -12.94 9.27 -11.75
N GLU A 66 -14.20 9.41 -11.37
CA GLU A 66 -14.65 10.40 -10.39
C GLU A 66 -14.04 10.12 -9.00
N ALA A 67 -14.08 8.87 -8.52
CA ALA A 67 -13.51 8.46 -7.25
C ALA A 67 -11.99 8.72 -7.20
N ALA A 68 -11.26 8.33 -8.24
CA ALA A 68 -9.84 8.61 -8.38
C ALA A 68 -9.54 10.13 -8.36
N GLY A 69 -10.38 10.94 -9.00
CA GLY A 69 -10.28 12.40 -8.99
C GLY A 69 -10.46 12.99 -7.59
N ARG A 70 -11.45 12.51 -6.82
CA ARG A 70 -11.71 12.95 -5.44
C ARG A 70 -10.54 12.61 -4.51
N LEU A 71 -10.02 11.39 -4.58
CA LEU A 71 -8.85 10.97 -3.78
C LEU A 71 -7.64 11.85 -4.06
N ARG A 72 -7.30 12.09 -5.34
CA ARG A 72 -6.17 12.96 -5.69
C ARG A 72 -6.36 14.39 -5.19
N ASN A 73 -7.57 14.94 -5.26
CA ASN A 73 -7.88 16.27 -4.73
C ASN A 73 -7.73 16.32 -3.20
N ALA A 74 -7.90 15.21 -2.51
CA ALA A 74 -7.63 15.06 -1.09
C ALA A 74 -6.13 14.80 -0.77
N GLY A 75 -5.27 14.74 -1.78
CA GLY A 75 -3.83 14.49 -1.61
C GLY A 75 -3.45 13.01 -1.50
N VAL A 76 -4.38 12.10 -1.75
CA VAL A 76 -4.15 10.65 -1.70
C VAL A 76 -3.64 10.15 -3.04
N ARG A 77 -2.56 9.36 -3.05
CA ARG A 77 -2.09 8.69 -4.27
C ARG A 77 -3.07 7.60 -4.69
N VAL A 78 -3.41 7.58 -5.97
CA VAL A 78 -4.24 6.53 -6.56
C VAL A 78 -3.36 5.58 -7.35
N LEU A 79 -3.36 4.30 -7.00
CA LEU A 79 -2.57 3.27 -7.66
C LEU A 79 -3.48 2.35 -8.49
N GLY A 80 -3.07 2.03 -9.72
CA GLY A 80 -3.73 0.97 -10.50
C GLY A 80 -3.25 -0.41 -10.07
N ARG A 81 -4.16 -1.38 -9.92
CA ARG A 81 -3.81 -2.76 -9.64
C ARG A 81 -3.36 -3.47 -10.91
N LEU A 82 -2.18 -4.07 -10.86
CA LEU A 82 -1.62 -4.92 -11.91
C LEU A 82 -1.31 -6.28 -11.31
N ASP A 83 -2.00 -7.34 -11.71
CA ASP A 83 -1.70 -8.69 -11.24
C ASP A 83 -0.46 -9.23 -11.96
N SER A 84 0.55 -9.57 -11.20
CA SER A 84 1.80 -10.19 -11.69
C SER A 84 1.66 -11.71 -11.89
N ALA A 85 0.59 -12.33 -11.38
CA ALA A 85 0.35 -13.78 -11.41
C ALA A 85 1.61 -14.58 -11.03
N HIS A 86 2.27 -14.18 -9.93
CA HIS A 86 3.51 -14.75 -9.43
C HIS A 86 4.65 -14.78 -10.49
N GLY A 87 4.69 -13.76 -11.36
CA GLY A 87 5.69 -13.62 -12.42
C GLY A 87 5.38 -14.39 -13.70
N THR A 88 4.20 -15.00 -13.81
CA THR A 88 3.81 -15.76 -15.02
C THR A 88 3.06 -14.94 -16.06
N ARG A 89 2.60 -13.74 -15.68
CA ARG A 89 1.83 -12.89 -16.59
C ARG A 89 2.71 -12.30 -17.68
N ALA A 90 2.18 -12.25 -18.90
CA ALA A 90 2.90 -11.69 -20.04
C ALA A 90 3.20 -10.19 -19.84
N TYR A 91 4.46 -9.81 -19.99
CA TYR A 91 4.93 -8.44 -19.85
C TYR A 91 4.13 -7.42 -20.66
N GLY A 92 3.81 -7.74 -21.94
CA GLY A 92 3.05 -6.85 -22.82
C GLY A 92 1.62 -6.57 -22.32
N GLU A 93 0.99 -7.55 -21.70
CA GLU A 93 -0.35 -7.38 -21.09
C GLU A 93 -0.30 -6.43 -19.90
N THR A 94 0.67 -6.64 -19.01
CA THR A 94 0.89 -5.79 -17.83
C THR A 94 1.10 -4.33 -18.24
N ILE A 95 1.94 -4.07 -19.26
CA ILE A 95 2.19 -2.70 -19.74
C ILE A 95 0.97 -2.11 -20.43
N SER A 96 0.21 -2.91 -21.19
CA SER A 96 -1.04 -2.46 -21.83
C SER A 96 -2.11 -2.07 -20.81
N GLU A 97 -2.20 -2.79 -19.69
CA GLU A 97 -3.10 -2.42 -18.59
C GLU A 97 -2.65 -1.15 -17.86
N ALA A 98 -1.35 -1.05 -17.58
CA ALA A 98 -0.78 0.15 -16.99
C ALA A 98 -1.09 1.40 -17.84
N GLN A 99 -0.95 1.30 -19.17
CA GLN A 99 -1.28 2.40 -20.07
C GLN A 99 -2.75 2.78 -19.98
N ARG A 100 -3.68 1.80 -19.95
CA ARG A 100 -5.12 2.07 -19.77
C ARG A 100 -5.42 2.74 -18.44
N TYR A 101 -4.77 2.35 -17.35
CA TYR A 101 -4.90 3.02 -16.04
C TYR A 101 -4.47 4.49 -16.11
N ILE A 102 -3.36 4.78 -16.79
CA ILE A 102 -2.88 6.15 -16.98
C ILE A 102 -3.88 6.96 -17.83
N ASP A 103 -4.29 6.44 -18.97
CA ASP A 103 -5.11 7.15 -19.93
C ASP A 103 -6.53 7.39 -19.40
N TRP A 104 -7.12 6.40 -18.72
CA TRP A 104 -8.51 6.45 -18.30
C TRP A 104 -8.71 7.04 -16.91
N TYR A 105 -7.82 6.73 -15.96
CA TYR A 105 -8.01 7.10 -14.55
C TYR A 105 -6.93 8.03 -14.02
N ARG A 106 -5.87 8.28 -14.78
CA ARG A 106 -4.75 9.17 -14.41
C ARG A 106 -4.10 8.77 -13.08
N VAL A 107 -3.88 7.49 -12.89
CA VAL A 107 -3.27 6.97 -11.66
C VAL A 107 -1.89 7.55 -11.39
N ASP A 108 -1.48 7.59 -10.12
CA ASP A 108 -0.20 8.14 -9.66
C ASP A 108 0.89 7.08 -9.57
N GLY A 109 0.53 5.82 -9.78
CA GLY A 109 1.44 4.69 -9.71
C GLY A 109 0.71 3.36 -9.80
N PHE A 110 1.36 2.30 -9.32
CA PHE A 110 0.85 0.94 -9.47
C PHE A 110 1.13 0.09 -8.23
N LEU A 111 0.16 -0.73 -7.86
CA LEU A 111 0.39 -1.93 -7.06
C LEU A 111 0.56 -3.12 -8.03
N LEU A 112 1.77 -3.69 -8.06
CA LEU A 112 1.99 -4.98 -8.69
C LEU A 112 1.65 -6.06 -7.67
N ASP A 113 0.48 -6.64 -7.80
CA ASP A 113 -0.01 -7.67 -6.90
C ASP A 113 0.51 -9.06 -7.27
N HIS A 114 0.51 -10.00 -6.32
CA HIS A 114 1.05 -11.34 -6.48
C HIS A 114 2.47 -11.36 -7.08
N CYS A 115 3.34 -10.47 -6.60
CA CYS A 115 4.73 -10.46 -7.04
C CYS A 115 5.48 -11.71 -6.56
N PRO A 116 6.36 -12.26 -7.40
CA PRO A 116 7.27 -13.34 -7.00
C PRO A 116 8.25 -12.86 -5.92
N THR A 117 8.77 -13.77 -5.11
CA THR A 117 9.64 -13.45 -3.96
C THR A 117 11.09 -13.85 -4.17
N ASP A 118 11.37 -14.67 -5.15
CA ASP A 118 12.68 -15.27 -5.39
C ASP A 118 13.63 -14.35 -6.18
N ARG A 119 14.93 -14.65 -6.09
CA ARG A 119 15.97 -13.89 -6.77
C ARG A 119 15.93 -14.06 -8.29
N ALA A 120 15.47 -15.21 -8.79
CA ALA A 120 15.56 -15.55 -10.22
C ALA A 120 14.62 -14.66 -11.05
N THR A 121 13.46 -14.30 -10.51
CA THR A 121 12.45 -13.46 -11.18
C THR A 121 12.68 -11.95 -10.99
N LEU A 122 13.61 -11.55 -10.12
CA LEU A 122 13.93 -10.14 -9.86
C LEU A 122 14.26 -9.32 -11.12
N PRO A 123 15.04 -9.82 -12.11
CA PRO A 123 15.33 -9.06 -13.33
C PRO A 123 14.10 -8.72 -14.16
N GLU A 124 13.10 -9.59 -14.19
CA GLU A 124 11.84 -9.38 -14.94
C GLU A 124 10.97 -8.33 -14.25
N VAL A 125 10.83 -8.41 -12.93
CA VAL A 125 10.12 -7.38 -12.15
C VAL A 125 10.82 -6.03 -12.27
N ARG A 126 12.15 -5.98 -12.20
CA ARG A 126 12.94 -4.76 -12.43
C ARG A 126 12.65 -4.14 -13.80
N ARG A 127 12.61 -4.96 -14.85
CA ARG A 127 12.26 -4.52 -16.21
C ARG A 127 10.86 -3.90 -16.23
N THR A 128 9.88 -4.56 -15.63
CA THR A 128 8.51 -4.07 -15.55
C THR A 128 8.45 -2.72 -14.83
N VAL A 129 9.03 -2.62 -13.64
CA VAL A 129 9.07 -1.37 -12.86
C VAL A 129 9.75 -0.23 -13.62
N THR A 130 10.88 -0.51 -14.28
CA THR A 130 11.58 0.48 -15.10
C THR A 130 10.68 1.02 -16.21
N THR A 131 9.92 0.15 -16.86
CA THR A 131 8.99 0.57 -17.92
C THR A 131 7.81 1.36 -17.36
N LEU A 132 7.24 0.93 -16.22
CA LEU A 132 6.15 1.67 -15.55
C LEU A 132 6.59 3.10 -15.21
N ARG A 133 7.80 3.29 -14.72
CA ARG A 133 8.37 4.61 -14.45
C ARG A 133 8.68 5.41 -15.71
N ALA A 134 8.97 4.74 -16.83
CA ALA A 134 9.19 5.41 -18.11
C ALA A 134 7.89 5.92 -18.76
N ILE A 135 6.77 5.22 -18.56
CA ILE A 135 5.46 5.63 -19.10
C ILE A 135 4.68 6.57 -18.18
N ARG A 136 5.02 6.61 -16.89
CA ARG A 136 4.44 7.52 -15.91
C ARG A 136 5.55 8.09 -15.02
N ASP A 137 5.92 9.34 -15.27
CA ASP A 137 6.93 10.03 -14.48
C ASP A 137 6.57 10.02 -12.98
N ASN A 138 7.54 9.73 -12.14
CA ASN A 138 7.39 9.64 -10.68
C ASN A 138 6.30 8.65 -10.23
N ALA A 139 6.05 7.59 -11.02
CA ALA A 139 5.13 6.54 -10.62
C ALA A 139 5.51 5.95 -9.26
N HIS A 140 4.59 5.98 -8.31
CA HIS A 140 4.75 5.30 -7.04
C HIS A 140 4.50 3.80 -7.22
N ILE A 141 5.50 2.98 -6.95
CA ILE A 141 5.46 1.53 -7.17
C ILE A 141 5.42 0.79 -5.84
N VAL A 142 4.36 0.03 -5.65
CA VAL A 142 4.21 -0.92 -4.53
C VAL A 142 4.29 -2.33 -5.08
N LEU A 143 5.13 -3.19 -4.51
CA LEU A 143 5.20 -4.60 -4.87
C LEU A 143 4.50 -5.45 -3.80
N GLY A 144 3.42 -6.11 -4.21
CA GLY A 144 2.59 -6.98 -3.38
C GLY A 144 3.12 -8.41 -3.32
N HIS A 145 4.04 -8.68 -2.41
CA HIS A 145 4.58 -10.03 -2.20
C HIS A 145 3.79 -10.83 -1.16
N GLY A 146 3.17 -10.13 -0.21
CA GLY A 146 2.45 -10.76 0.92
C GLY A 146 3.33 -11.46 1.94
N THR A 147 4.63 -11.52 1.69
CA THR A 147 5.68 -12.06 2.58
C THR A 147 7.01 -11.35 2.27
N HIS A 148 8.04 -11.61 3.07
CA HIS A 148 9.36 -11.02 2.83
C HIS A 148 10.01 -11.61 1.56
N PRO A 149 10.26 -10.82 0.50
CA PRO A 149 10.93 -11.26 -0.71
C PRO A 149 12.45 -11.21 -0.57
N HIS A 150 13.18 -11.58 -1.62
CA HIS A 150 14.61 -11.33 -1.72
C HIS A 150 14.92 -9.83 -1.58
N PRO A 151 15.94 -9.41 -0.80
CA PRO A 151 16.22 -8.00 -0.49
C PRO A 151 16.35 -7.08 -1.72
N GLY A 152 16.84 -7.60 -2.83
CA GLY A 152 16.99 -6.84 -4.08
C GLY A 152 15.69 -6.25 -4.64
N TYR A 153 14.52 -6.69 -4.20
CA TYR A 153 13.24 -6.06 -4.57
C TYR A 153 13.09 -4.68 -3.96
N ALA A 154 13.63 -4.45 -2.76
CA ALA A 154 13.55 -3.15 -2.09
C ALA A 154 14.25 -2.03 -2.88
N GLU A 155 15.23 -2.35 -3.71
CA GLU A 155 15.92 -1.35 -4.55
C GLU A 155 15.09 -0.89 -5.77
N ASN A 156 14.04 -1.62 -6.10
CA ASN A 156 13.29 -1.40 -7.35
C ASN A 156 11.92 -0.74 -7.15
N ALA A 157 11.41 -0.69 -5.93
CA ALA A 157 10.09 -0.17 -5.62
C ALA A 157 10.15 0.95 -4.57
N ASP A 158 9.06 1.68 -4.43
CA ASP A 158 8.91 2.66 -3.36
C ASP A 158 8.48 1.95 -2.07
N GLN A 159 7.63 0.93 -2.18
CA GLN A 159 7.19 0.12 -1.04
C GLN A 159 7.07 -1.36 -1.39
N LEU A 160 7.22 -2.20 -0.38
CA LEU A 160 6.96 -3.65 -0.43
C LEU A 160 5.86 -4.02 0.56
N VAL A 161 4.86 -4.77 0.11
CA VAL A 161 3.93 -5.44 1.02
C VAL A 161 4.62 -6.71 1.53
N THR A 162 5.19 -6.61 2.73
CA THR A 162 5.97 -7.69 3.35
C THR A 162 5.12 -8.61 4.23
N PHE A 163 3.86 -8.25 4.44
CA PHE A 163 2.86 -9.13 5.03
C PHE A 163 1.49 -8.86 4.42
N SER A 164 0.80 -9.92 3.98
CA SER A 164 -0.62 -9.90 3.64
C SER A 164 -1.25 -11.21 4.10
N GLY A 165 -2.21 -11.15 5.03
CA GLY A 165 -2.81 -12.37 5.58
C GLY A 165 -3.69 -12.15 6.80
N SER A 166 -3.99 -13.27 7.48
CA SER A 166 -4.88 -13.27 8.64
C SER A 166 -4.21 -12.70 9.90
N TRP A 167 -5.03 -12.20 10.83
CA TRP A 167 -4.59 -11.81 12.16
C TRP A 167 -3.93 -12.96 12.93
N SER A 168 -4.45 -14.18 12.78
CA SER A 168 -3.89 -15.36 13.44
C SER A 168 -2.43 -15.62 13.03
N ASP A 169 -2.10 -15.38 11.77
CA ASP A 169 -0.74 -15.56 11.24
C ASP A 169 0.15 -14.35 11.57
N TYR A 170 -0.42 -13.13 11.50
CA TYR A 170 0.31 -11.89 11.77
C TYR A 170 0.88 -11.83 13.18
N ARG A 171 0.15 -12.29 14.18
CA ARG A 171 0.61 -12.33 15.58
C ARG A 171 1.90 -13.12 15.81
N TRP A 172 2.17 -14.08 14.94
CA TRP A 172 3.33 -14.95 15.01
C TRP A 172 4.32 -14.73 13.87
N SER A 173 4.05 -13.72 13.03
CA SER A 173 4.95 -13.41 11.93
C SER A 173 6.30 -12.91 12.44
N GLN A 174 7.35 -13.25 11.70
CA GLN A 174 8.71 -12.81 11.97
C GLN A 174 9.16 -11.82 10.91
N VAL A 175 9.94 -10.85 11.31
CA VAL A 175 10.57 -9.89 10.42
C VAL A 175 11.91 -10.42 9.93
N SER A 176 12.21 -10.22 8.65
CA SER A 176 13.52 -10.56 8.09
C SER A 176 14.57 -9.52 8.49
N GLU A 177 15.77 -9.95 8.88
CA GLU A 177 16.85 -9.08 9.34
C GLU A 177 17.19 -7.95 8.36
N TRP A 178 17.17 -8.23 7.05
CA TRP A 178 17.51 -7.25 6.03
C TRP A 178 16.58 -6.02 5.99
N THR A 179 15.36 -6.13 6.56
CA THR A 179 14.44 -4.97 6.58
C THR A 179 14.95 -3.85 7.48
N ALA A 180 15.81 -4.15 8.44
CA ALA A 180 16.44 -3.16 9.32
C ALA A 180 17.38 -2.19 8.58
N ASP A 181 17.81 -2.54 7.36
CA ASP A 181 18.65 -1.68 6.52
C ASP A 181 17.84 -0.58 5.79
N TYR A 182 16.51 -0.61 5.89
CA TYR A 182 15.60 0.30 5.20
C TYR A 182 14.69 1.05 6.19
N PRO A 183 14.28 2.28 5.84
CA PRO A 183 13.35 3.02 6.68
C PRO A 183 11.93 2.40 6.61
N PRO A 184 11.12 2.56 7.69
CA PRO A 184 9.80 1.93 7.80
C PRO A 184 8.79 2.30 6.72
N ASP A 185 8.93 3.46 6.07
CA ASP A 185 8.07 3.88 4.95
C ASP A 185 8.21 3.00 3.70
N ARG A 186 9.22 2.11 3.67
CA ARG A 186 9.43 1.14 2.60
C ARG A 186 8.56 -0.11 2.75
N PHE A 187 7.90 -0.30 3.88
CA PHE A 187 7.16 -1.53 4.16
C PHE A 187 5.69 -1.27 4.46
N CYS A 188 4.87 -2.20 3.97
CA CYS A 188 3.42 -2.20 4.13
C CYS A 188 2.95 -3.56 4.65
N HIS A 189 2.00 -3.54 5.61
CA HIS A 189 1.35 -4.74 6.14
C HIS A 189 -0.16 -4.65 5.95
N LEU A 190 -0.74 -5.71 5.37
CA LEU A 190 -2.17 -5.86 5.12
C LEU A 190 -2.68 -7.03 5.97
N VAL A 191 -3.56 -6.75 6.94
CA VAL A 191 -4.01 -7.77 7.90
C VAL A 191 -5.52 -7.78 8.00
N HIS A 192 -6.13 -8.92 7.71
CA HIS A 192 -7.55 -9.13 7.87
C HIS A 192 -7.91 -9.93 9.12
N GLY A 193 -9.17 -9.84 9.56
CA GLY A 193 -9.66 -10.56 10.74
C GLY A 193 -9.09 -10.05 12.06
N VAL A 194 -8.62 -8.79 12.12
CA VAL A 194 -8.13 -8.17 13.35
C VAL A 194 -9.33 -7.76 14.22
N PRO A 195 -9.57 -8.40 15.38
CA PRO A 195 -10.67 -7.97 16.25
C PRO A 195 -10.39 -6.57 16.82
N GLY A 196 -11.44 -5.74 16.96
CA GLY A 196 -11.29 -4.38 17.52
C GLY A 196 -10.46 -4.29 18.80
N PRO A 197 -10.66 -5.15 19.81
CA PRO A 197 -9.85 -5.16 21.04
C PRO A 197 -8.34 -5.42 20.81
N HIS A 198 -7.95 -5.99 19.67
CA HIS A 198 -6.57 -6.27 19.32
C HIS A 198 -5.95 -5.25 18.35
N LEU A 199 -6.68 -4.17 18.00
CA LEU A 199 -6.18 -3.15 17.08
C LEU A 199 -4.87 -2.52 17.57
N GLU A 200 -4.77 -2.20 18.87
CA GLU A 200 -3.56 -1.64 19.45
C GLU A 200 -2.37 -2.62 19.42
N GLU A 201 -2.64 -3.90 19.66
CA GLU A 201 -1.62 -4.94 19.52
C GLU A 201 -1.12 -5.04 18.07
N ALA A 202 -2.02 -4.99 17.09
CA ALA A 202 -1.67 -5.00 15.67
C ALA A 202 -0.81 -3.78 15.28
N LEU A 203 -1.18 -2.58 15.73
CA LEU A 203 -0.40 -1.37 15.51
C LEU A 203 1.00 -1.45 16.13
N ARG A 204 1.11 -2.02 17.33
CA ARG A 204 2.41 -2.23 17.99
C ARG A 204 3.28 -3.21 17.23
N ILE A 205 2.71 -4.31 16.71
CA ILE A 205 3.42 -5.29 15.89
C ILE A 205 3.93 -4.62 14.61
N ALA A 206 3.12 -3.82 13.91
CA ALA A 206 3.54 -3.11 12.70
C ALA A 206 4.73 -2.18 12.97
N ARG A 207 4.65 -1.37 14.03
CA ARG A 207 5.76 -0.49 14.44
C ARG A 207 7.03 -1.27 14.76
N TRP A 208 6.91 -2.36 15.51
CA TRP A 208 8.05 -3.22 15.86
C TRP A 208 8.66 -3.88 14.64
N GLN A 209 7.85 -4.29 13.67
CA GLN A 209 8.32 -4.90 12.42
C GLN A 209 8.74 -3.86 11.37
N GLY A 210 8.64 -2.57 11.68
CA GLY A 210 9.13 -1.50 10.82
C GLY A 210 8.23 -1.22 9.62
N ALA A 211 6.91 -1.43 9.70
CA ALA A 211 5.96 -1.07 8.65
C ALA A 211 5.25 0.26 8.98
N ALA A 212 5.46 1.28 8.15
CA ALA A 212 4.80 2.57 8.30
C ALA A 212 3.52 2.70 7.46
N THR A 213 3.26 1.79 6.54
CA THR A 213 1.98 1.72 5.82
C THR A 213 1.24 0.46 6.24
N ILE A 214 -0.03 0.60 6.62
CA ILE A 214 -0.82 -0.52 7.10
C ILE A 214 -2.24 -0.49 6.52
N TRP A 215 -2.86 -1.67 6.45
CA TRP A 215 -4.31 -1.81 6.36
C TRP A 215 -4.75 -2.93 7.28
N PHE A 216 -5.51 -2.58 8.33
CA PHE A 216 -6.06 -3.52 9.28
C PHE A 216 -7.58 -3.50 9.21
N THR A 217 -8.19 -4.68 9.10
CA THR A 217 -9.65 -4.83 9.02
C THR A 217 -10.12 -5.99 9.90
N ASP A 218 -11.29 -5.82 10.51
CA ASP A 218 -12.03 -6.88 11.20
C ASP A 218 -12.75 -7.84 10.24
N ARG A 219 -12.77 -7.49 8.95
CA ARG A 219 -13.33 -8.35 7.92
C ARG A 219 -12.47 -9.61 7.76
N THR A 220 -13.12 -10.70 7.38
CA THR A 220 -12.47 -12.00 7.19
C THR A 220 -12.78 -12.53 5.81
N ASP A 221 -11.89 -13.34 5.26
CA ASP A 221 -12.05 -14.02 3.97
C ASP A 221 -13.14 -15.11 3.96
N ARG A 222 -13.68 -15.45 5.13
CA ARG A 222 -14.67 -16.54 5.31
C ARG A 222 -14.28 -17.83 4.57
N GLY A 223 -12.99 -18.19 4.65
CA GLY A 223 -12.46 -19.37 3.97
C GLY A 223 -12.34 -19.17 2.45
N GLY A 224 -11.90 -17.99 2.01
CA GLY A 224 -11.67 -17.65 0.61
C GLY A 224 -12.91 -17.35 -0.21
N ARG A 225 -14.06 -17.10 0.46
CA ARG A 225 -15.34 -16.81 -0.22
C ARG A 225 -15.68 -15.33 -0.32
N VAL A 226 -15.00 -14.50 0.44
CA VAL A 226 -15.21 -13.05 0.50
C VAL A 226 -13.85 -12.38 0.52
N ASP A 227 -13.65 -11.39 -0.32
CA ASP A 227 -12.46 -10.56 -0.25
C ASP A 227 -12.56 -9.63 0.97
N PRO A 228 -11.68 -9.77 1.99
CA PRO A 228 -11.73 -8.96 3.19
C PRO A 228 -11.35 -7.48 2.93
N TRP A 229 -10.83 -7.17 1.76
CA TRP A 229 -10.38 -5.82 1.40
C TRP A 229 -11.48 -4.94 0.81
N GLU A 230 -12.57 -5.53 0.31
CA GLU A 230 -13.63 -4.82 -0.41
C GLU A 230 -14.49 -3.88 0.45
N THR A 231 -14.39 -3.95 1.78
CA THR A 231 -15.22 -3.15 2.68
C THR A 231 -14.41 -2.45 3.76
N MET A 232 -14.92 -1.30 4.21
CA MET A 232 -14.31 -0.52 5.28
C MET A 232 -14.27 -1.30 6.60
N PRO A 233 -13.17 -1.20 7.37
CA PRO A 233 -13.10 -1.77 8.73
C PRO A 233 -14.22 -1.24 9.62
N GLY A 234 -14.79 -2.11 10.47
CA GLY A 234 -15.84 -1.70 11.40
C GLY A 234 -15.39 -0.67 12.44
N TYR A 235 -14.08 -0.56 12.66
CA TYR A 235 -13.44 0.44 13.55
C TYR A 235 -12.72 1.57 12.78
N TRP A 236 -13.25 1.97 11.61
CA TRP A 236 -12.63 2.98 10.75
C TRP A 236 -12.25 4.27 11.47
N ASP A 237 -13.19 4.87 12.19
CA ASP A 237 -12.92 6.13 12.89
C ASP A 237 -11.86 5.96 14.00
N GLU A 238 -11.84 4.82 14.65
CA GLU A 238 -10.86 4.51 15.68
C GLU A 238 -9.44 4.39 15.09
N ILE A 239 -9.25 3.63 14.01
CA ILE A 239 -7.92 3.48 13.39
C ILE A 239 -7.42 4.81 12.82
N VAL A 240 -8.27 5.60 12.16
CA VAL A 240 -7.93 6.92 11.64
C VAL A 240 -7.50 7.86 12.77
N SER A 241 -8.25 7.88 13.90
CA SER A 241 -7.89 8.68 15.06
C SER A 241 -6.55 8.29 15.67
N ARG A 242 -6.28 6.99 15.83
CA ARG A 242 -5.03 6.48 16.42
C ARG A 242 -3.79 6.75 15.58
N ILE A 243 -3.93 6.76 14.25
CA ILE A 243 -2.82 7.02 13.32
C ILE A 243 -2.64 8.52 13.09
N GLY A 244 -3.74 9.29 13.00
CA GLY A 244 -3.73 10.73 12.71
C GLY A 244 -3.20 11.60 13.86
N THR A 245 -3.40 11.18 15.09
CA THR A 245 -2.79 11.78 16.27
C THR A 245 -1.45 11.09 16.50
N GLY A 246 -0.34 11.64 15.99
CA GLY A 246 0.99 11.23 16.43
C GLY A 246 1.02 11.28 17.96
N VAL A 247 0.89 10.11 18.62
CA VAL A 247 1.02 10.01 20.07
C VAL A 247 2.48 10.26 20.37
N SER A 248 2.79 11.47 20.85
CA SER A 248 4.06 11.75 21.51
C SER A 248 4.03 10.97 22.84
N GLU A 249 4.78 9.89 22.94
CA GLU A 249 5.22 9.35 24.22
C GLU A 249 6.53 10.01 24.65
#